data_d6f601b65539f91bab74d7d3d1e2b418
#
_entry.id   d6f601b65539f91bab74d7d3d1e2b418
#
_cell.length_a   1.000
_cell.length_b   1.000
_cell.length_c   1.000
_cell.angle_alpha   90.00
_cell.angle_beta   90.00
_cell.angle_gamma   90.00
#
_symmetry.space_group_name_H-M   'P 1'
#
loop_
_entity.id
_entity.type
_entity.pdbx_description
1 polymer ?
#
loop_
_entity_poly.entity_id
_entity_poly.type
_entity_poly.pdbx_seq_one_letter_code
_entity_poly.pdbx_strand_id
1 'polypeptide(L)'
;MLDRTLTKNWFNVLAKSDWWIGRSSWIKATLIILLISIGGCSPIYVVKAGLAELKILRARQDIVEVLGDPNIDSATRGKLSFVLEARRFATSELGINVGDAYKTFAQLDQDTLALVVSASHKDRLEPKTWWFPIIGRVPYKGFFSLDDAQDEEDKLKQEGFDTYLRPTAAFSTLGWFSDPILSTVLRADDVEVVETVLHELSHQYLFIPGQVTFNESFATFVGRVGAAQFFCTRDGGGPDTSKCLRAQARWRDYQRFSVFVDSMTVGLGGIYEDPELSYDDKMSRREEIFTQALVRFDDEIAPTLESVTFRGFRETSLNNATLLSRIRYYHRLPDFALMLEERGGDLAGLLEEFRTTIDTVSDPFDLLPEGTP
;
A
#
# COMPACT_ATOMS: atom_id res chain seq x y z
N MET A 1 21.03 58.55 -14.13
CA MET A 1 19.73 59.26 -14.13
C MET A 1 18.70 58.30 -14.70
N LEU A 2 18.04 57.55 -13.90
CA LEU A 2 16.96 56.62 -14.27
C LEU A 2 15.68 57.12 -13.57
N ASP A 3 14.70 57.22 -14.36
CA ASP A 3 13.40 57.89 -14.16
C ASP A 3 12.60 57.24 -13.02
N ARG A 4 12.13 58.08 -12.08
CA ARG A 4 11.35 57.74 -10.88
C ARG A 4 9.84 57.86 -11.07
N THR A 5 9.33 57.70 -12.27
CA THR A 5 7.90 58.00 -12.57
C THR A 5 6.98 56.78 -12.79
N LEU A 6 7.49 55.53 -12.64
CA LEU A 6 6.66 54.33 -12.92
C LEU A 6 6.13 53.60 -11.67
N THR A 7 6.37 54.03 -10.45
CA THR A 7 5.96 53.30 -9.23
C THR A 7 4.69 53.84 -8.53
N LYS A 8 4.00 54.84 -9.09
CA LYS A 8 2.80 55.43 -8.44
C LYS A 8 1.45 54.98 -8.98
N ASN A 9 1.38 54.19 -10.05
CA ASN A 9 0.10 53.79 -10.65
C ASN A 9 -0.39 52.37 -10.31
N TRP A 10 0.36 51.56 -9.57
CA TRP A 10 -0.05 50.19 -9.21
C TRP A 10 -0.89 50.13 -7.93
N PHE A 11 -0.82 51.10 -7.04
CA PHE A 11 -1.61 51.12 -5.76
C PHE A 11 -3.05 51.58 -5.89
N ASN A 12 -3.43 52.26 -6.98
CA ASN A 12 -4.79 52.74 -7.17
C ASN A 12 -5.70 51.78 -7.97
N VAL A 13 -5.18 50.67 -8.49
CA VAL A 13 -5.98 49.66 -9.18
C VAL A 13 -6.49 48.57 -8.20
N LEU A 14 -5.84 48.39 -7.05
CA LEU A 14 -6.21 47.38 -6.04
C LEU A 14 -7.33 47.84 -5.07
N ALA A 15 -7.64 49.12 -5.02
CA ALA A 15 -8.65 49.67 -4.07
C ALA A 15 -10.11 49.66 -4.58
N LYS A 16 -10.37 49.13 -5.78
CA LYS A 16 -11.74 48.99 -6.34
C LYS A 16 -12.23 47.58 -6.58
N SER A 17 -11.48 46.53 -6.14
CA SER A 17 -11.82 45.14 -6.41
C SER A 17 -12.48 44.38 -5.24
N ASP A 18 -12.59 44.97 -4.06
CA ASP A 18 -13.00 44.27 -2.84
C ASP A 18 -14.48 43.83 -2.80
N TRP A 19 -15.31 44.35 -3.67
CA TRP A 19 -16.74 43.98 -3.73
C TRP A 19 -17.03 42.76 -4.63
N TRP A 20 -16.10 42.40 -5.54
CA TRP A 20 -16.23 41.23 -6.44
C TRP A 20 -15.58 39.96 -5.91
N ILE A 21 -14.63 40.08 -5.02
CA ILE A 21 -13.86 38.94 -4.48
C ILE A 21 -14.74 38.08 -3.56
N GLY A 22 -15.62 38.66 -2.75
CA GLY A 22 -16.49 37.92 -1.84
C GLY A 22 -17.48 37.00 -2.56
N ARG A 23 -18.17 37.49 -3.60
CA ARG A 23 -19.15 36.69 -4.35
C ARG A 23 -18.52 35.58 -5.20
N SER A 24 -17.37 35.85 -5.80
CA SER A 24 -16.62 34.88 -6.59
C SER A 24 -16.06 33.72 -5.74
N SER A 25 -15.65 34.01 -4.49
CA SER A 25 -15.14 32.97 -3.58
C SER A 25 -16.25 32.02 -3.11
N TRP A 26 -17.45 32.54 -2.82
CA TRP A 26 -18.60 31.69 -2.46
C TRP A 26 -19.08 30.84 -3.64
N ILE A 27 -19.11 31.40 -4.85
CA ILE A 27 -19.46 30.63 -6.06
C ILE A 27 -18.43 29.55 -6.36
N LYS A 28 -17.14 29.84 -6.20
CA LYS A 28 -16.08 28.84 -6.37
C LYS A 28 -16.16 27.76 -5.29
N ALA A 29 -16.39 28.14 -4.03
CA ALA A 29 -16.58 27.17 -2.94
C ALA A 29 -17.83 26.30 -3.18
N THR A 30 -18.94 26.87 -3.62
CA THR A 30 -20.18 26.15 -3.94
C THR A 30 -19.97 25.22 -5.16
N LEU A 31 -19.25 25.66 -6.19
CA LEU A 31 -18.91 24.86 -7.35
C LEU A 31 -17.97 23.69 -6.98
N ILE A 32 -17.01 23.92 -6.11
CA ILE A 32 -16.11 22.86 -5.59
C ILE A 32 -16.91 21.84 -4.78
N ILE A 33 -17.80 22.29 -3.90
CA ILE A 33 -18.68 21.41 -3.11
C ILE A 33 -19.63 20.63 -4.05
N LEU A 34 -20.18 21.27 -5.08
CA LEU A 34 -21.06 20.63 -6.07
C LEU A 34 -20.29 19.60 -6.91
N LEU A 35 -19.06 19.89 -7.34
CA LEU A 35 -18.18 18.96 -8.07
C LEU A 35 -17.78 17.75 -7.22
N ILE A 36 -17.52 17.96 -5.92
CA ILE A 36 -17.24 16.87 -4.96
C ILE A 36 -18.49 15.99 -4.76
N SER A 37 -19.69 16.59 -4.78
CA SER A 37 -20.95 15.85 -4.62
C SER A 37 -21.32 14.99 -5.84
N ILE A 38 -20.86 15.34 -7.03
CA ILE A 38 -21.12 14.61 -8.28
C ILE A 38 -20.11 13.44 -8.46
N GLY A 39 -18.95 13.49 -7.78
CA GLY A 39 -17.84 12.54 -7.94
C GLY A 39 -17.93 11.25 -7.12
N GLY A 40 -19.03 10.95 -6.45
CA GLY A 40 -19.21 9.67 -5.72
C GLY A 40 -18.56 9.60 -4.33
N CYS A 41 -17.75 10.58 -3.91
CA CYS A 41 -17.27 10.69 -2.53
C CYS A 41 -18.22 11.56 -1.71
N SER A 42 -18.80 11.01 -0.62
CA SER A 42 -19.54 11.85 0.34
C SER A 42 -18.61 12.94 0.88
N PRO A 43 -19.00 14.24 0.82
CA PRO A 43 -18.21 15.33 1.41
C PRO A 43 -17.89 15.09 2.89
N ILE A 44 -18.79 14.44 3.61
CA ILE A 44 -18.63 14.07 5.02
C ILE A 44 -17.48 13.07 5.18
N TYR A 45 -17.34 12.09 4.28
CA TYR A 45 -16.23 11.15 4.30
C TYR A 45 -14.87 11.86 4.13
N VAL A 46 -14.75 12.75 3.17
CA VAL A 46 -13.51 13.51 2.91
C VAL A 46 -13.12 14.36 4.14
N VAL A 47 -14.10 14.99 4.78
CA VAL A 47 -13.87 15.77 6.01
C VAL A 47 -13.45 14.88 7.17
N LYS A 48 -14.12 13.72 7.40
CA LYS A 48 -13.74 12.77 8.45
C LYS A 48 -12.32 12.26 8.23
N ALA A 49 -11.97 11.85 7.01
CA ALA A 49 -10.63 11.38 6.66
C ALA A 49 -9.56 12.47 6.87
N GLY A 50 -9.82 13.69 6.41
CA GLY A 50 -8.90 14.81 6.61
C GLY A 50 -8.68 15.21 8.06
N LEU A 51 -9.72 15.13 8.92
CA LEU A 51 -9.58 15.39 10.36
C LEU A 51 -8.78 14.30 11.07
N ALA A 52 -8.96 13.03 10.69
CA ALA A 52 -8.19 11.92 11.23
C ALA A 52 -6.70 12.05 10.86
N GLU A 53 -6.41 12.34 9.60
CA GLU A 53 -5.05 12.60 9.12
C GLU A 53 -4.41 13.78 9.85
N LEU A 54 -5.14 14.90 10.01
CA LEU A 54 -4.64 16.07 10.73
C LEU A 54 -4.30 15.75 12.21
N LYS A 55 -5.07 14.86 12.85
CA LYS A 55 -4.76 14.39 14.22
C LYS A 55 -3.42 13.65 14.26
N ILE A 56 -3.18 12.76 13.30
CA ILE A 56 -1.92 12.01 13.16
C ILE A 56 -0.75 12.98 12.92
N LEU A 57 -0.89 13.90 11.98
CA LEU A 57 0.15 14.85 11.64
C LEU A 57 0.50 15.80 12.81
N ARG A 58 -0.46 16.12 13.68
CA ARG A 58 -0.22 16.93 14.87
C ARG A 58 0.44 16.15 16.03
N ALA A 59 0.27 14.84 16.05
CA ALA A 59 0.86 13.97 17.08
C ALA A 59 2.32 13.57 16.75
N ARG A 60 2.89 14.04 15.64
CA ARG A 60 4.26 13.70 15.22
C ARG A 60 5.30 14.26 16.20
N GLN A 61 6.29 13.41 16.51
CA GLN A 61 7.50 13.76 17.24
C GLN A 61 8.71 13.32 16.44
N ASP A 62 9.80 14.06 16.47
CA ASP A 62 11.04 13.63 15.81
C ASP A 62 11.56 12.35 16.45
N ILE A 63 11.91 11.34 15.65
CA ILE A 63 12.39 10.06 16.18
C ILE A 63 13.67 10.23 17.00
N VAL A 64 14.55 11.16 16.64
CA VAL A 64 15.80 11.40 17.39
C VAL A 64 15.49 11.96 18.76
N GLU A 65 14.50 12.85 18.88
CA GLU A 65 14.03 13.37 20.19
C GLU A 65 13.39 12.24 21.01
N VAL A 66 12.54 11.41 20.42
CA VAL A 66 11.91 10.26 21.08
C VAL A 66 12.97 9.27 21.57
N LEU A 67 14.01 8.98 20.80
CA LEU A 67 15.13 8.12 21.19
C LEU A 67 15.95 8.70 22.33
N GLY A 68 15.95 10.02 22.52
CA GLY A 68 16.58 10.74 23.62
C GLY A 68 15.80 10.65 24.94
N ASP A 69 14.52 10.30 24.94
CA ASP A 69 13.71 10.16 26.15
C ASP A 69 14.14 8.93 26.96
N PRO A 70 14.60 9.09 28.21
CA PRO A 70 15.01 7.96 29.07
C PRO A 70 13.84 7.02 29.40
N ASN A 71 12.60 7.47 29.30
CA ASN A 71 11.42 6.70 29.70
C ASN A 71 10.87 5.81 28.57
N ILE A 72 11.37 5.96 27.33
CA ILE A 72 10.92 5.10 26.24
C ILE A 72 11.34 3.64 26.50
N ASP A 73 10.42 2.70 26.29
CA ASP A 73 10.72 1.29 26.46
C ASP A 73 11.76 0.80 25.45
N SER A 74 12.51 -0.24 25.81
CA SER A 74 13.62 -0.74 25.00
C SER A 74 13.20 -1.34 23.66
N ALA A 75 11.99 -1.92 23.57
CA ALA A 75 11.48 -2.51 22.34
C ALA A 75 11.13 -1.41 21.31
N THR A 76 10.40 -0.38 21.75
CA THR A 76 10.10 0.79 20.92
C THR A 76 11.37 1.51 20.49
N ARG A 77 12.34 1.70 21.42
CA ARG A 77 13.65 2.30 21.11
C ARG A 77 14.38 1.50 20.00
N GLY A 78 14.45 0.17 20.13
CA GLY A 78 15.09 -0.70 19.15
C GLY A 78 14.44 -0.58 17.77
N LYS A 79 13.11 -0.62 17.70
CA LYS A 79 12.36 -0.54 16.43
C LYS A 79 12.49 0.84 15.77
N LEU A 80 12.42 1.93 16.53
CA LEU A 80 12.64 3.28 15.97
C LEU A 80 14.09 3.45 15.46
N SER A 81 15.07 2.81 16.11
CA SER A 81 16.44 2.78 15.58
C SER A 81 16.51 2.06 14.25
N PHE A 82 15.84 0.89 14.10
CA PHE A 82 15.73 0.19 12.82
C PHE A 82 15.05 1.03 11.73
N VAL A 83 14.02 1.80 12.06
CA VAL A 83 13.38 2.72 11.10
C VAL A 83 14.40 3.73 10.54
N LEU A 84 15.20 4.37 11.39
CA LEU A 84 16.22 5.32 10.94
C LEU A 84 17.35 4.63 10.16
N GLU A 85 17.74 3.42 10.55
CA GLU A 85 18.75 2.63 9.83
C GLU A 85 18.22 2.18 8.46
N ALA A 86 16.98 1.70 8.36
CA ALA A 86 16.33 1.31 7.11
C ALA A 86 16.21 2.51 6.14
N ARG A 87 15.89 3.71 6.64
CA ARG A 87 15.90 4.92 5.83
C ARG A 87 17.30 5.24 5.27
N ARG A 88 18.36 5.08 6.09
CA ARG A 88 19.75 5.28 5.61
C ARG A 88 20.08 4.24 4.55
N PHE A 89 19.77 2.97 4.79
CA PHE A 89 19.98 1.88 3.85
C PHE A 89 19.24 2.12 2.52
N ALA A 90 17.97 2.54 2.56
CA ALA A 90 17.22 2.89 1.36
C ALA A 90 17.92 3.99 0.52
N THR A 91 18.54 4.98 1.20
CA THR A 91 19.23 6.05 0.51
C THR A 91 20.63 5.65 0.02
N SER A 92 21.44 5.01 0.85
CA SER A 92 22.85 4.71 0.54
C SER A 92 23.03 3.48 -0.34
N GLU A 93 22.21 2.44 -0.12
CA GLU A 93 22.39 1.15 -0.80
C GLU A 93 21.38 0.94 -1.94
N LEU A 94 20.14 1.48 -1.82
CA LEU A 94 19.12 1.30 -2.84
C LEU A 94 18.92 2.52 -3.75
N GLY A 95 19.55 3.65 -3.46
CA GLY A 95 19.41 4.88 -4.25
C GLY A 95 18.02 5.55 -4.16
N ILE A 96 17.21 5.18 -3.16
CA ILE A 96 15.88 5.74 -2.97
C ILE A 96 15.96 7.09 -2.26
N ASN A 97 15.45 8.15 -2.90
CA ASN A 97 15.34 9.46 -2.24
C ASN A 97 14.16 9.44 -1.24
N VAL A 98 14.48 9.27 0.03
CA VAL A 98 13.47 9.10 1.10
C VAL A 98 12.92 10.42 1.65
N GLY A 99 13.46 11.56 1.26
CA GLY A 99 13.02 12.87 1.75
C GLY A 99 12.89 12.93 3.28
N ASP A 100 11.74 13.42 3.76
CA ASP A 100 11.42 13.51 5.18
C ASP A 100 10.50 12.38 5.68
N ALA A 101 10.12 11.40 4.85
CA ALA A 101 9.30 10.27 5.26
C ALA A 101 9.95 9.50 6.42
N TYR A 102 9.15 9.10 7.40
CA TYR A 102 9.57 8.33 8.58
C TYR A 102 10.73 8.92 9.40
N LYS A 103 10.91 10.24 9.37
CA LYS A 103 11.74 10.96 10.36
C LYS A 103 11.03 11.17 11.67
N THR A 104 9.70 11.11 11.64
CA THR A 104 8.84 11.35 12.80
C THR A 104 8.08 10.08 13.18
N PHE A 105 7.71 9.99 14.46
CA PHE A 105 6.89 8.95 15.05
C PHE A 105 5.59 9.57 15.55
N ALA A 106 4.48 8.85 15.40
CA ALA A 106 3.20 9.22 15.97
C ALA A 106 2.60 8.06 16.79
N GLN A 107 2.34 8.31 18.06
CA GLN A 107 1.63 7.39 18.93
C GLN A 107 0.14 7.50 18.63
N LEU A 108 -0.49 6.38 18.30
CA LEU A 108 -1.94 6.26 18.13
C LEU A 108 -2.59 5.72 19.40
N ASP A 109 -3.81 6.21 19.68
CA ASP A 109 -4.62 5.74 20.81
C ASP A 109 -5.32 4.39 20.51
N GLN A 110 -5.29 3.93 19.24
CA GLN A 110 -6.00 2.76 18.75
C GLN A 110 -5.02 1.69 18.26
N ASP A 111 -5.49 0.44 18.24
CA ASP A 111 -4.71 -0.72 17.82
C ASP A 111 -4.58 -0.85 16.30
N THR A 112 -5.40 -0.14 15.56
CA THR A 112 -5.41 -0.10 14.09
C THR A 112 -5.46 1.36 13.63
N LEU A 113 -4.82 1.65 12.50
CA LEU A 113 -4.88 2.98 11.91
C LEU A 113 -6.26 3.25 11.32
N ALA A 114 -6.73 2.34 10.49
CA ALA A 114 -7.99 2.45 9.77
C ALA A 114 -8.53 1.06 9.40
N LEU A 115 -9.76 1.04 8.90
CA LEU A 115 -10.41 -0.11 8.32
C LEU A 115 -10.52 0.08 6.82
N VAL A 116 -10.29 -0.96 6.05
CA VAL A 116 -10.33 -0.93 4.59
C VAL A 116 -11.42 -1.87 4.09
N VAL A 117 -12.36 -1.32 3.32
CA VAL A 117 -13.38 -2.09 2.60
C VAL A 117 -12.97 -2.24 1.16
N SER A 118 -12.89 -3.48 0.68
CA SER A 118 -12.73 -3.85 -0.73
C SER A 118 -13.98 -4.58 -1.20
N ALA A 119 -14.30 -4.47 -2.49
CA ALA A 119 -15.41 -5.21 -3.09
C ALA A 119 -15.02 -5.69 -4.50
N SER A 120 -15.68 -6.75 -4.97
CA SER A 120 -15.49 -7.33 -6.29
C SER A 120 -16.78 -7.89 -6.85
N HIS A 121 -16.90 -7.93 -8.17
CA HIS A 121 -17.93 -8.71 -8.83
C HIS A 121 -17.80 -10.19 -8.47
N LYS A 122 -18.95 -10.90 -8.40
CA LYS A 122 -18.95 -12.32 -8.04
C LYS A 122 -18.58 -13.23 -9.19
N ASP A 123 -18.87 -12.80 -10.41
CA ASP A 123 -18.78 -13.57 -11.65
C ASP A 123 -17.55 -13.25 -12.50
N ARG A 124 -16.64 -12.43 -11.97
CA ARG A 124 -15.38 -12.08 -12.62
C ARG A 124 -14.38 -11.48 -11.61
N LEU A 125 -13.10 -11.59 -11.91
CA LEU A 125 -12.02 -11.02 -11.09
C LEU A 125 -11.82 -9.53 -11.40
N GLU A 126 -12.86 -8.74 -11.14
CA GLU A 126 -12.84 -7.30 -11.36
C GLU A 126 -13.21 -6.57 -10.06
N PRO A 127 -12.29 -5.77 -9.49
CA PRO A 127 -12.56 -5.03 -8.27
C PRO A 127 -13.50 -3.87 -8.54
N LYS A 128 -14.40 -3.59 -7.59
CA LYS A 128 -15.07 -2.30 -7.53
C LYS A 128 -14.04 -1.23 -7.21
N THR A 129 -14.07 -0.12 -7.94
CA THR A 129 -13.16 1.00 -7.71
C THR A 129 -13.90 2.23 -7.24
N TRP A 130 -13.23 3.03 -6.39
CA TRP A 130 -13.68 4.37 -5.98
C TRP A 130 -12.73 5.40 -6.57
N TRP A 131 -13.29 6.50 -7.06
CA TRP A 131 -12.48 7.59 -7.58
C TRP A 131 -12.20 8.63 -6.49
N PHE A 132 -10.95 9.05 -6.40
CA PHE A 132 -10.50 10.10 -5.49
C PHE A 132 -9.75 11.18 -6.29
N PRO A 133 -9.88 12.47 -5.91
CA PRO A 133 -9.39 13.58 -6.73
C PRO A 133 -7.90 13.59 -7.05
N ILE A 134 -7.05 12.98 -6.20
CA ILE A 134 -5.59 13.03 -6.33
C ILE A 134 -5.04 11.69 -6.83
N ILE A 135 -5.46 10.60 -6.21
CA ILE A 135 -4.92 9.25 -6.47
C ILE A 135 -5.68 8.50 -7.57
N GLY A 136 -6.76 9.09 -8.10
CA GLY A 136 -7.55 8.46 -9.15
C GLY A 136 -8.45 7.33 -8.63
N ARG A 137 -8.57 6.24 -9.40
CA ARG A 137 -9.38 5.08 -9.05
C ARG A 137 -8.56 4.08 -8.26
N VAL A 138 -9.06 3.70 -7.07
CA VAL A 138 -8.46 2.67 -6.22
C VAL A 138 -9.49 1.60 -5.88
N PRO A 139 -9.08 0.33 -5.69
CA PRO A 139 -9.96 -0.81 -5.46
C PRO A 139 -10.33 -1.00 -3.99
N TYR A 140 -10.32 0.06 -3.21
CA TYR A 140 -10.66 0.03 -1.78
C TYR A 140 -11.06 1.41 -1.27
N LYS A 141 -11.71 1.44 -0.11
CA LYS A 141 -12.08 2.66 0.60
C LYS A 141 -11.74 2.51 2.08
N GLY A 142 -11.05 3.51 2.65
CA GLY A 142 -10.59 3.52 4.03
C GLY A 142 -11.58 4.18 4.97
N PHE A 143 -11.71 3.70 6.20
CA PHE A 143 -12.58 4.23 7.24
C PHE A 143 -11.87 4.29 8.58
N PHE A 144 -12.17 5.32 9.37
CA PHE A 144 -11.67 5.48 10.74
C PHE A 144 -12.70 5.09 11.81
N SER A 145 -13.89 4.63 11.41
CA SER A 145 -14.97 4.14 12.25
C SER A 145 -15.38 2.75 11.78
N LEU A 146 -15.58 1.82 12.73
CA LEU A 146 -16.05 0.48 12.43
C LEU A 146 -17.48 0.52 11.87
N ASP A 147 -18.35 1.33 12.46
CA ASP A 147 -19.75 1.45 12.03
C ASP A 147 -19.83 1.96 10.58
N ASP A 148 -19.09 3.04 10.24
CA ASP A 148 -19.05 3.58 8.87
C ASP A 148 -18.52 2.52 7.86
N ALA A 149 -17.56 1.68 8.28
CA ALA A 149 -17.00 0.62 7.43
C ALA A 149 -17.97 -0.53 7.22
N GLN A 150 -18.67 -0.94 8.27
CA GLN A 150 -19.72 -1.98 8.21
C GLN A 150 -20.91 -1.54 7.38
N ASP A 151 -21.37 -0.30 7.54
CA ASP A 151 -22.45 0.27 6.72
C ASP A 151 -22.12 0.24 5.22
N GLU A 152 -20.88 0.62 4.85
CA GLU A 152 -20.42 0.53 3.45
C GLU A 152 -20.34 -0.93 2.99
N GLU A 153 -19.82 -1.83 3.82
CA GLU A 153 -19.73 -3.25 3.50
C GLU A 153 -21.12 -3.87 3.27
N ASP A 154 -22.07 -3.60 4.16
CA ASP A 154 -23.43 -4.12 4.06
C ASP A 154 -24.18 -3.59 2.84
N LYS A 155 -23.98 -2.31 2.51
CA LYS A 155 -24.48 -1.71 1.28
C LYS A 155 -23.94 -2.44 0.04
N LEU A 156 -22.63 -2.72 0.00
CA LEU A 156 -22.00 -3.44 -1.12
C LEU A 156 -22.50 -4.88 -1.24
N LYS A 157 -22.72 -5.58 -0.12
CA LYS A 157 -23.34 -6.91 -0.11
C LYS A 157 -24.77 -6.88 -0.69
N GLN A 158 -25.56 -5.86 -0.32
CA GLN A 158 -26.91 -5.66 -0.86
C GLN A 158 -26.89 -5.33 -2.37
N GLU A 159 -25.85 -4.64 -2.85
CA GLU A 159 -25.60 -4.40 -4.28
C GLU A 159 -25.13 -5.65 -5.03
N GLY A 160 -24.92 -6.78 -4.34
CA GLY A 160 -24.53 -8.07 -4.93
C GLY A 160 -23.03 -8.29 -5.09
N PHE A 161 -22.17 -7.46 -4.50
CA PHE A 161 -20.73 -7.66 -4.51
C PHE A 161 -20.26 -8.68 -3.47
N ASP A 162 -19.13 -9.33 -3.74
CA ASP A 162 -18.27 -9.88 -2.71
C ASP A 162 -17.56 -8.74 -1.98
N THR A 163 -17.38 -8.86 -0.67
CA THR A 163 -16.75 -7.82 0.16
C THR A 163 -15.64 -8.38 1.02
N TYR A 164 -14.72 -7.50 1.39
CA TYR A 164 -13.68 -7.78 2.36
C TYR A 164 -13.39 -6.54 3.21
N LEU A 165 -13.70 -6.65 4.50
CA LEU A 165 -13.38 -5.64 5.50
C LEU A 165 -12.16 -6.11 6.32
N ARG A 166 -11.11 -5.28 6.36
CA ARG A 166 -9.89 -5.59 7.13
C ARG A 166 -9.30 -4.37 7.82
N PRO A 167 -8.60 -4.55 8.95
CA PRO A 167 -7.78 -3.50 9.53
C PRO A 167 -6.54 -3.22 8.67
N THR A 168 -6.00 -2.00 8.80
CA THR A 168 -4.67 -1.64 8.30
C THR A 168 -3.86 -0.95 9.39
N ALA A 169 -2.57 -1.25 9.46
CA ALA A 169 -1.63 -0.68 10.41
C ALA A 169 -0.92 0.58 9.88
N ALA A 170 -0.85 0.71 8.57
CA ALA A 170 -0.18 1.81 7.87
C ALA A 170 -0.95 2.19 6.60
N PHE A 171 -0.72 3.37 6.11
CA PHE A 171 -0.94 3.80 4.73
C PHE A 171 0.12 4.85 4.37
N SER A 172 0.39 5.01 3.09
CA SER A 172 1.27 6.05 2.58
C SER A 172 0.45 7.15 1.92
N THR A 173 0.86 8.39 2.11
CA THR A 173 0.33 9.53 1.34
C THR A 173 1.04 9.69 -0.01
N LEU A 174 1.80 8.69 -0.46
CA LEU A 174 2.59 8.70 -1.71
C LEU A 174 3.54 9.90 -1.80
N GLY A 175 4.09 10.32 -0.66
CA GLY A 175 5.01 11.45 -0.59
C GLY A 175 4.38 12.84 -0.62
N TRP A 176 3.03 12.95 -0.62
CA TRP A 176 2.34 14.24 -0.51
C TRP A 176 2.53 14.90 0.86
N PHE A 177 2.72 14.08 1.89
CA PHE A 177 3.09 14.53 3.24
C PHE A 177 4.29 13.72 3.72
N SER A 178 5.02 14.26 4.70
CA SER A 178 6.08 13.51 5.39
C SER A 178 5.43 12.55 6.38
N ASP A 179 5.12 11.34 5.92
CA ASP A 179 4.42 10.34 6.73
C ASP A 179 5.23 9.96 7.97
N PRO A 180 4.64 9.97 9.19
CA PRO A 180 5.28 9.44 10.37
C PRO A 180 5.26 7.92 10.38
N ILE A 181 6.22 7.30 11.05
CA ILE A 181 6.04 5.91 11.48
C ILE A 181 5.00 5.86 12.61
N LEU A 182 4.05 4.95 12.51
CA LEU A 182 2.95 4.85 13.46
C LEU A 182 3.22 3.77 14.51
N SER A 183 2.72 3.97 15.73
CA SER A 183 2.84 2.97 16.80
C SER A 183 2.22 1.61 16.44
N THR A 184 1.23 1.59 15.56
CA THR A 184 0.63 0.37 15.02
C THR A 184 1.61 -0.48 14.23
N VAL A 185 2.52 0.13 13.45
CA VAL A 185 3.58 -0.54 12.70
C VAL A 185 4.61 -1.14 13.66
N LEU A 186 4.94 -0.44 14.75
CA LEU A 186 5.91 -0.91 15.73
C LEU A 186 5.44 -2.12 16.57
N ARG A 187 4.20 -2.60 16.41
CA ARG A 187 3.73 -3.86 17.02
C ARG A 187 4.26 -5.11 16.31
N ALA A 188 4.60 -4.97 15.04
CA ALA A 188 5.23 -6.02 14.26
C ALA A 188 6.62 -6.39 14.81
N ASP A 189 7.17 -7.52 14.41
CA ASP A 189 8.55 -7.85 14.73
C ASP A 189 9.57 -6.97 13.99
N ASP A 190 10.82 -6.99 14.41
CA ASP A 190 11.87 -6.11 13.88
C ASP A 190 12.05 -6.24 12.36
N VAL A 191 11.94 -7.46 11.82
CA VAL A 191 12.07 -7.71 10.38
C VAL A 191 10.89 -7.09 9.63
N GLU A 192 9.70 -7.30 10.12
CA GLU A 192 8.48 -6.78 9.50
C GLU A 192 8.40 -5.24 9.56
N VAL A 193 8.94 -4.61 10.62
CA VAL A 193 9.07 -3.14 10.69
C VAL A 193 9.95 -2.62 9.55
N VAL A 194 11.12 -3.24 9.32
CA VAL A 194 12.02 -2.85 8.22
C VAL A 194 11.39 -3.12 6.86
N GLU A 195 10.77 -4.30 6.68
CA GLU A 195 10.01 -4.64 5.48
C GLU A 195 8.96 -3.57 5.15
N THR A 196 8.18 -3.15 6.15
CA THR A 196 7.14 -2.13 5.99
C THR A 196 7.74 -0.78 5.60
N VAL A 197 8.81 -0.34 6.28
CA VAL A 197 9.46 0.94 5.95
C VAL A 197 10.00 0.94 4.52
N LEU A 198 10.67 -0.12 4.09
CA LEU A 198 11.22 -0.21 2.73
C LEU A 198 10.12 -0.34 1.67
N HIS A 199 9.04 -1.06 1.96
CA HIS A 199 7.84 -1.15 1.13
C HIS A 199 7.25 0.25 0.87
N GLU A 200 6.97 0.99 1.92
CA GLU A 200 6.36 2.32 1.80
C GLU A 200 7.30 3.34 1.13
N LEU A 201 8.61 3.26 1.40
CA LEU A 201 9.59 4.10 0.73
C LEU A 201 9.70 3.80 -0.76
N SER A 202 9.46 2.56 -1.18
CA SER A 202 9.48 2.19 -2.59
C SER A 202 8.36 2.84 -3.40
N HIS A 203 7.21 3.13 -2.80
CA HIS A 203 6.14 3.90 -3.44
C HIS A 203 6.53 5.34 -3.76
N GLN A 204 7.50 5.93 -3.03
CA GLN A 204 8.05 7.25 -3.37
C GLN A 204 9.08 7.17 -4.51
N TYR A 205 9.68 6.01 -4.70
CA TYR A 205 10.65 5.77 -5.76
C TYR A 205 9.99 5.49 -7.11
N LEU A 206 9.00 4.61 -7.11
CA LEU A 206 8.24 4.20 -8.30
C LEU A 206 6.76 4.05 -7.96
N PHE A 207 5.92 4.85 -8.59
CA PHE A 207 4.46 4.76 -8.49
C PHE A 207 3.83 5.02 -9.85
N ILE A 208 3.03 4.07 -10.33
CA ILE A 208 2.35 4.13 -11.62
C ILE A 208 0.85 4.31 -11.37
N PRO A 209 0.27 5.47 -11.75
CA PRO A 209 -1.15 5.72 -11.57
C PRO A 209 -2.02 4.65 -12.23
N GLY A 210 -2.98 4.09 -11.47
CA GLY A 210 -3.89 3.06 -11.97
C GLY A 210 -3.36 1.63 -11.93
N GLN A 211 -2.06 1.40 -11.71
CA GLN A 211 -1.42 0.08 -11.66
C GLN A 211 -1.23 -0.41 -10.22
N VAL A 212 -2.34 -0.46 -9.45
CA VAL A 212 -2.26 -0.73 -7.99
C VAL A 212 -1.63 -2.09 -7.71
N THR A 213 -1.98 -3.14 -8.46
CA THR A 213 -1.42 -4.49 -8.25
C THR A 213 0.08 -4.51 -8.49
N PHE A 214 0.57 -3.86 -9.54
CA PHE A 214 2.01 -3.76 -9.78
C PHE A 214 2.71 -2.96 -8.67
N ASN A 215 2.19 -1.77 -8.33
CA ASN A 215 2.78 -0.91 -7.32
C ASN A 215 2.96 -1.64 -5.98
N GLU A 216 1.95 -2.38 -5.53
CA GLU A 216 1.98 -3.11 -4.25
C GLU A 216 2.85 -4.39 -4.32
N SER A 217 2.81 -5.15 -5.44
CA SER A 217 3.67 -6.32 -5.61
C SER A 217 5.15 -5.90 -5.72
N PHE A 218 5.44 -4.82 -6.46
CA PHE A 218 6.77 -4.23 -6.54
C PHE A 218 7.25 -3.76 -5.16
N ALA A 219 6.41 -3.03 -4.41
CA ALA A 219 6.75 -2.56 -3.08
C ALA A 219 6.93 -3.73 -2.09
N THR A 220 6.14 -4.80 -2.22
CA THR A 220 6.32 -6.03 -1.45
C THR A 220 7.67 -6.68 -1.77
N PHE A 221 8.04 -6.80 -3.04
CA PHE A 221 9.34 -7.29 -3.46
C PHE A 221 10.48 -6.45 -2.87
N VAL A 222 10.45 -5.12 -3.05
CA VAL A 222 11.49 -4.21 -2.51
C VAL A 222 11.57 -4.30 -0.99
N GLY A 223 10.45 -4.30 -0.30
CA GLY A 223 10.38 -4.40 1.15
C GLY A 223 11.01 -5.68 1.68
N ARG A 224 10.67 -6.85 1.09
CA ARG A 224 11.13 -8.17 1.55
C ARG A 224 12.61 -8.40 1.22
N VAL A 225 13.00 -8.18 -0.01
CA VAL A 225 14.39 -8.35 -0.46
C VAL A 225 15.31 -7.33 0.21
N GLY A 226 14.88 -6.06 0.25
CA GLY A 226 15.62 -5.00 0.91
C GLY A 226 15.84 -5.26 2.40
N ALA A 227 14.82 -5.77 3.12
CA ALA A 227 14.98 -6.15 4.51
C ALA A 227 15.95 -7.34 4.70
N ALA A 228 15.91 -8.33 3.80
CA ALA A 228 16.88 -9.42 3.83
C ALA A 228 18.31 -8.89 3.62
N GLN A 229 18.54 -8.06 2.60
CA GLN A 229 19.84 -7.42 2.39
C GLN A 229 20.26 -6.58 3.60
N PHE A 230 19.36 -5.73 4.13
CA PHE A 230 19.62 -4.90 5.30
C PHE A 230 20.09 -5.71 6.50
N PHE A 231 19.36 -6.76 6.92
CA PHE A 231 19.75 -7.55 8.10
C PHE A 231 20.97 -8.42 7.89
N CYS A 232 21.27 -8.78 6.64
CA CYS A 232 22.44 -9.59 6.31
C CYS A 232 23.74 -8.76 6.18
N THR A 233 23.65 -7.43 5.94
CA THR A 233 24.83 -6.59 5.65
C THR A 233 25.06 -5.46 6.64
N ARG A 234 24.04 -5.07 7.44
CA ARG A 234 24.19 -3.98 8.40
C ARG A 234 25.21 -4.28 9.50
N ASP A 235 25.68 -3.23 10.19
CA ASP A 235 26.54 -3.36 11.36
C ASP A 235 25.85 -4.21 12.43
N GLY A 236 26.53 -5.26 12.91
CA GLY A 236 25.98 -6.26 13.82
C GLY A 236 24.98 -7.23 13.17
N GLY A 237 24.86 -7.17 11.83
CA GLY A 237 24.16 -8.16 11.01
C GLY A 237 25.09 -9.29 10.57
N GLY A 238 24.70 -9.99 9.51
CA GLY A 238 25.48 -11.08 8.91
C GLY A 238 24.59 -12.23 8.47
N PRO A 239 25.08 -13.08 7.53
CA PRO A 239 24.29 -14.13 6.89
C PRO A 239 23.74 -15.17 7.87
N ASP A 240 24.41 -15.40 8.99
CA ASP A 240 24.03 -16.40 9.99
C ASP A 240 23.24 -15.81 11.17
N THR A 241 22.94 -14.52 11.15
CA THR A 241 22.13 -13.90 12.22
C THR A 241 20.67 -14.29 12.09
N SER A 242 19.99 -14.45 13.24
CA SER A 242 18.57 -14.84 13.27
C SER A 242 17.67 -13.91 12.47
N LYS A 243 17.96 -12.60 12.44
CA LYS A 243 17.17 -11.64 11.68
C LYS A 243 17.41 -11.73 10.17
N CYS A 244 18.67 -11.97 9.73
CA CYS A 244 18.96 -12.23 8.32
C CYS A 244 18.26 -13.52 7.84
N LEU A 245 18.45 -14.63 8.55
CA LEU A 245 17.82 -15.91 8.22
C LEU A 245 16.28 -15.81 8.19
N ARG A 246 15.71 -15.09 9.16
CA ARG A 246 14.27 -14.87 9.21
C ARG A 246 13.76 -14.03 8.03
N ALA A 247 14.46 -12.95 7.68
CA ALA A 247 14.08 -12.11 6.52
C ALA A 247 14.12 -12.90 5.20
N GLN A 248 15.15 -13.71 5.01
CA GLN A 248 15.26 -14.61 3.86
C GLN A 248 14.15 -15.68 3.84
N ALA A 249 13.85 -16.30 4.99
CA ALA A 249 12.76 -17.27 5.10
C ALA A 249 11.41 -16.65 4.77
N ARG A 250 11.14 -15.43 5.29
CA ARG A 250 9.92 -14.67 4.95
C ARG A 250 9.81 -14.43 3.46
N TRP A 251 10.90 -14.04 2.78
CA TRP A 251 10.86 -13.81 1.34
C TRP A 251 10.54 -15.10 0.56
N ARG A 252 11.11 -16.25 0.95
CA ARG A 252 10.77 -17.55 0.33
C ARG A 252 9.30 -17.93 0.56
N ASP A 253 8.77 -17.68 1.76
CA ASP A 253 7.37 -17.94 2.08
C ASP A 253 6.42 -17.09 1.23
N TYR A 254 6.78 -15.81 1.00
CA TYR A 254 6.01 -14.90 0.14
C TYR A 254 5.98 -15.36 -1.31
N GLN A 255 7.09 -15.87 -1.83
CA GLN A 255 7.13 -16.43 -3.19
C GLN A 255 6.25 -17.68 -3.30
N ARG A 256 6.32 -18.60 -2.34
CA ARG A 256 5.46 -19.81 -2.32
C ARG A 256 3.98 -19.44 -2.27
N PHE A 257 3.64 -18.50 -1.42
CA PHE A 257 2.26 -18.01 -1.32
C PHE A 257 1.80 -17.25 -2.57
N SER A 258 2.69 -16.52 -3.24
CA SER A 258 2.42 -15.87 -4.53
C SER A 258 1.99 -16.87 -5.59
N VAL A 259 2.79 -17.92 -5.82
CA VAL A 259 2.45 -19.00 -6.78
C VAL A 259 1.07 -19.62 -6.46
N PHE A 260 0.82 -19.88 -5.19
CA PHE A 260 -0.45 -20.44 -4.76
C PHE A 260 -1.64 -19.51 -5.06
N VAL A 261 -1.52 -18.22 -4.73
CA VAL A 261 -2.57 -17.22 -4.96
C VAL A 261 -2.79 -16.99 -6.46
N ASP A 262 -1.72 -16.91 -7.25
CA ASP A 262 -1.79 -16.76 -8.70
C ASP A 262 -2.47 -17.99 -9.36
N SER A 263 -2.22 -19.21 -8.87
CA SER A 263 -2.90 -20.42 -9.37
C SER A 263 -4.43 -20.39 -9.16
N MET A 264 -4.91 -19.78 -8.09
CA MET A 264 -6.35 -19.58 -7.87
C MET A 264 -6.94 -18.61 -8.89
N THR A 265 -6.20 -17.56 -9.24
CA THR A 265 -6.62 -16.56 -10.23
C THR A 265 -6.81 -17.20 -11.60
N VAL A 266 -5.87 -18.05 -12.02
CA VAL A 266 -5.96 -18.80 -13.28
C VAL A 266 -7.18 -19.73 -13.28
N GLY A 267 -7.38 -20.49 -12.19
CA GLY A 267 -8.53 -21.40 -12.07
C GLY A 267 -9.87 -20.70 -12.14
N LEU A 268 -10.01 -19.56 -11.44
CA LEU A 268 -11.24 -18.76 -11.45
C LEU A 268 -11.44 -18.06 -12.79
N GLY A 269 -10.38 -17.53 -13.40
CA GLY A 269 -10.43 -16.91 -14.73
C GLY A 269 -11.04 -17.85 -15.77
N GLY A 270 -10.55 -19.09 -15.82
CA GLY A 270 -11.10 -20.11 -16.73
C GLY A 270 -12.59 -20.39 -16.55
N ILE A 271 -13.10 -20.34 -15.30
CA ILE A 271 -14.55 -20.49 -15.04
C ILE A 271 -15.33 -19.26 -15.47
N TYR A 272 -14.83 -18.06 -15.14
CA TYR A 272 -15.55 -16.82 -15.42
C TYR A 272 -15.59 -16.48 -16.90
N GLU A 273 -14.57 -16.84 -17.67
CA GLU A 273 -14.48 -16.60 -19.11
C GLU A 273 -15.20 -17.66 -19.94
N ASP A 274 -15.60 -18.79 -19.35
CA ASP A 274 -16.31 -19.86 -20.08
C ASP A 274 -17.73 -19.39 -20.48
N PRO A 275 -18.02 -19.24 -21.78
CA PRO A 275 -19.31 -18.75 -22.25
C PRO A 275 -20.42 -19.81 -22.15
N GLU A 276 -20.09 -21.10 -21.98
CA GLU A 276 -21.06 -22.20 -21.88
C GLU A 276 -21.62 -22.34 -20.47
N LEU A 277 -20.97 -21.72 -19.45
CA LEU A 277 -21.43 -21.79 -18.07
C LEU A 277 -22.47 -20.72 -17.77
N SER A 278 -23.59 -21.16 -17.17
CA SER A 278 -24.56 -20.24 -16.58
C SER A 278 -23.98 -19.51 -15.36
N TYR A 279 -24.61 -18.43 -14.95
CA TYR A 279 -24.21 -17.72 -13.73
C TYR A 279 -24.17 -18.63 -12.51
N ASP A 280 -25.18 -19.46 -12.33
CA ASP A 280 -25.30 -20.39 -11.19
C ASP A 280 -24.20 -21.47 -11.24
N ASP A 281 -23.86 -21.97 -12.43
CA ASP A 281 -22.75 -22.91 -12.60
C ASP A 281 -21.40 -22.24 -12.26
N LYS A 282 -21.20 -21.01 -12.71
CA LYS A 282 -19.99 -20.22 -12.35
C LYS A 282 -19.90 -20.05 -10.83
N MET A 283 -21.01 -19.71 -10.16
CA MET A 283 -21.02 -19.55 -8.70
C MET A 283 -20.73 -20.88 -7.98
N SER A 284 -21.29 -22.00 -8.44
CA SER A 284 -21.02 -23.30 -7.84
C SER A 284 -19.56 -23.71 -7.98
N ARG A 285 -19.00 -23.60 -9.19
CA ARG A 285 -17.60 -23.98 -9.44
C ARG A 285 -16.59 -23.08 -8.74
N ARG A 286 -16.88 -21.80 -8.60
CA ARG A 286 -15.98 -20.90 -7.82
C ARG A 286 -15.93 -21.28 -6.34
N GLU A 287 -17.06 -21.67 -5.73
CA GLU A 287 -17.08 -22.13 -4.33
C GLU A 287 -16.29 -23.44 -4.15
N GLU A 288 -16.30 -24.31 -5.16
CA GLU A 288 -15.46 -25.51 -5.19
C GLU A 288 -13.96 -25.13 -5.21
N ILE A 289 -13.56 -24.15 -6.07
CA ILE A 289 -12.16 -23.67 -6.10
C ILE A 289 -11.76 -23.10 -4.73
N PHE A 290 -12.58 -22.25 -4.11
CA PHE A 290 -12.25 -21.67 -2.81
C PHE A 290 -12.16 -22.75 -1.72
N THR A 291 -13.05 -23.74 -1.74
CA THR A 291 -13.00 -24.86 -0.80
C THR A 291 -11.73 -25.69 -1.00
N GLN A 292 -11.41 -26.05 -2.23
CA GLN A 292 -10.20 -26.79 -2.57
C GLN A 292 -8.93 -26.00 -2.24
N ALA A 293 -8.94 -24.67 -2.41
CA ALA A 293 -7.82 -23.82 -2.06
C ALA A 293 -7.50 -23.87 -0.56
N LEU A 294 -8.51 -23.93 0.32
CA LEU A 294 -8.27 -24.08 1.76
C LEU A 294 -7.61 -25.43 2.08
N VAL A 295 -8.08 -26.52 1.46
CA VAL A 295 -7.48 -27.84 1.61
C VAL A 295 -6.05 -27.86 1.09
N ARG A 296 -5.81 -27.37 -0.12
CA ARG A 296 -4.46 -27.28 -0.71
C ARG A 296 -3.52 -26.41 0.13
N PHE A 297 -4.03 -25.30 0.68
CA PHE A 297 -3.23 -24.47 1.57
C PHE A 297 -2.76 -25.26 2.80
N ASP A 298 -3.65 -26.02 3.44
CA ASP A 298 -3.32 -26.79 4.64
C ASP A 298 -2.40 -27.99 4.35
N ASP A 299 -2.62 -28.67 3.25
CA ASP A 299 -1.93 -29.93 2.92
C ASP A 299 -0.61 -29.68 2.17
N GLU A 300 -0.54 -28.64 1.29
CA GLU A 300 0.59 -28.45 0.39
C GLU A 300 1.43 -27.20 0.74
N ILE A 301 0.80 -26.11 1.17
CA ILE A 301 1.50 -24.82 1.34
C ILE A 301 1.96 -24.63 2.78
N ALA A 302 1.07 -24.73 3.74
CA ALA A 302 1.37 -24.46 5.15
C ALA A 302 2.54 -25.31 5.68
N PRO A 303 2.70 -26.59 5.33
CA PRO A 303 3.86 -27.40 5.75
C PRO A 303 5.21 -26.95 5.19
N THR A 304 5.22 -26.16 4.11
CA THR A 304 6.46 -25.66 3.47
C THR A 304 6.90 -24.30 4.01
N LEU A 305 6.06 -23.64 4.81
CA LEU A 305 6.35 -22.30 5.32
C LEU A 305 7.36 -22.36 6.46
N GLU A 306 8.32 -21.42 6.42
CA GLU A 306 9.46 -21.37 7.32
C GLU A 306 9.28 -20.32 8.44
N SER A 307 8.60 -19.23 8.16
CA SER A 307 8.53 -18.06 9.05
C SER A 307 7.17 -17.37 9.10
N VAL A 308 6.41 -17.38 8.00
CA VAL A 308 5.11 -16.73 7.91
C VAL A 308 4.00 -17.78 7.84
N THR A 309 2.96 -17.64 8.64
CA THR A 309 1.88 -18.64 8.69
C THR A 309 0.70 -18.33 7.76
N PHE A 310 0.63 -17.14 7.20
CA PHE A 310 -0.52 -16.64 6.43
C PHE A 310 -1.88 -16.95 7.09
N ARG A 311 -1.93 -16.86 8.42
CA ARG A 311 -3.09 -17.20 9.25
C ARG A 311 -4.39 -16.56 8.73
N GLY A 312 -4.32 -15.28 8.31
CA GLY A 312 -5.46 -14.57 7.75
C GLY A 312 -6.03 -15.20 6.46
N PHE A 313 -5.28 -16.08 5.77
CA PHE A 313 -5.84 -16.82 4.64
C PHE A 313 -6.84 -17.87 5.10
N ARG A 314 -6.57 -18.57 6.19
CA ARG A 314 -7.45 -19.60 6.76
C ARG A 314 -8.64 -19.03 7.54
N GLU A 315 -8.43 -17.91 8.22
CA GLU A 315 -9.41 -17.30 9.14
C GLU A 315 -10.43 -16.40 8.43
N THR A 316 -10.20 -16.08 7.14
CA THR A 316 -11.08 -15.22 6.35
C THR A 316 -11.85 -16.05 5.34
N SER A 317 -13.17 -15.85 5.23
CA SER A 317 -13.97 -16.43 4.16
C SER A 317 -13.43 -16.02 2.80
N LEU A 318 -13.09 -16.98 1.95
CA LEU A 318 -12.59 -16.73 0.61
C LEU A 318 -13.72 -16.28 -0.30
N ASN A 319 -13.47 -15.23 -1.06
CA ASN A 319 -14.31 -14.72 -2.14
C ASN A 319 -13.44 -13.87 -3.08
N ASN A 320 -14.00 -13.35 -4.17
CA ASN A 320 -13.22 -12.56 -5.12
C ASN A 320 -12.60 -11.30 -4.49
N ALA A 321 -13.27 -10.63 -3.56
CA ALA A 321 -12.72 -9.44 -2.91
C ALA A 321 -11.53 -9.79 -2.00
N THR A 322 -11.59 -10.90 -1.25
CA THR A 322 -10.48 -11.38 -0.43
C THR A 322 -9.31 -11.84 -1.28
N LEU A 323 -9.57 -12.54 -2.40
CA LEU A 323 -8.54 -12.97 -3.33
C LEU A 323 -7.83 -11.78 -3.98
N LEU A 324 -8.58 -10.84 -4.57
CA LEU A 324 -8.02 -9.64 -5.20
C LEU A 324 -7.26 -8.76 -4.20
N SER A 325 -7.65 -8.75 -2.92
CA SER A 325 -6.88 -8.06 -1.88
C SER A 325 -5.50 -8.71 -1.65
N ARG A 326 -5.37 -10.03 -1.85
CA ARG A 326 -4.10 -10.75 -1.76
C ARG A 326 -3.28 -10.61 -3.02
N ILE A 327 -3.88 -10.82 -4.21
CA ILE A 327 -3.22 -10.63 -5.51
C ILE A 327 -2.51 -9.29 -5.58
N ARG A 328 -3.09 -8.24 -5.04
CA ARG A 328 -2.48 -6.91 -5.00
C ARG A 328 -1.05 -6.89 -4.47
N TYR A 329 -0.73 -7.73 -3.46
CA TYR A 329 0.57 -7.78 -2.79
C TYR A 329 1.43 -8.98 -3.17
N TYR A 330 0.83 -10.02 -3.77
CA TYR A 330 1.49 -11.31 -3.98
C TYR A 330 1.54 -11.73 -5.45
N HIS A 331 1.25 -10.83 -6.40
CA HIS A 331 1.24 -11.18 -7.81
C HIS A 331 2.66 -11.24 -8.37
N ARG A 332 3.00 -12.38 -9.00
CA ARG A 332 4.25 -12.60 -9.74
C ARG A 332 5.53 -12.33 -8.95
N LEU A 333 5.52 -12.51 -7.61
CA LEU A 333 6.73 -12.31 -6.79
C LEU A 333 7.92 -13.20 -7.19
N PRO A 334 7.75 -14.45 -7.63
CA PRO A 334 8.86 -15.25 -8.17
C PRO A 334 9.53 -14.64 -9.39
N ASP A 335 8.77 -13.93 -10.24
CA ASP A 335 9.32 -13.32 -11.46
C ASP A 335 10.22 -12.12 -11.12
N PHE A 336 9.84 -11.33 -10.10
CA PHE A 336 10.74 -10.32 -9.53
C PHE A 336 12.01 -10.95 -8.93
N ALA A 337 11.88 -12.10 -8.28
CA ALA A 337 13.03 -12.82 -7.72
C ALA A 337 13.97 -13.31 -8.83
N LEU A 338 13.43 -13.91 -9.89
CA LEU A 338 14.18 -14.36 -11.05
C LEU A 338 14.93 -13.20 -11.71
N MET A 339 14.23 -12.08 -11.94
CA MET A 339 14.82 -10.89 -12.53
C MET A 339 16.00 -10.33 -11.71
N LEU A 340 15.90 -10.39 -10.38
CA LEU A 340 16.98 -10.01 -9.48
C LEU A 340 18.14 -10.99 -9.51
N GLU A 341 17.85 -12.29 -9.55
CA GLU A 341 18.88 -13.36 -9.63
C GLU A 341 19.71 -13.23 -10.91
N GLU A 342 19.06 -12.99 -12.06
CA GLU A 342 19.74 -12.76 -13.34
C GLU A 342 20.70 -11.56 -13.31
N ARG A 343 20.50 -10.63 -12.38
CA ARG A 343 21.36 -9.44 -12.13
C ARG A 343 22.32 -9.65 -10.95
N GLY A 344 22.54 -10.90 -10.54
CA GLY A 344 23.47 -11.23 -9.47
C GLY A 344 23.08 -10.67 -8.10
N GLY A 345 21.81 -10.35 -7.87
CA GLY A 345 21.30 -9.82 -6.60
C GLY A 345 21.44 -8.30 -6.45
N ASP A 346 21.81 -7.58 -7.51
CA ASP A 346 21.91 -6.11 -7.52
C ASP A 346 20.51 -5.46 -7.50
N LEU A 347 19.96 -5.29 -6.29
CA LEU A 347 18.64 -4.68 -6.11
C LEU A 347 18.65 -3.20 -6.56
N ALA A 348 19.70 -2.44 -6.27
CA ALA A 348 19.77 -1.03 -6.63
C ALA A 348 19.79 -0.84 -8.17
N GLY A 349 20.59 -1.64 -8.87
CA GLY A 349 20.61 -1.64 -10.33
C GLY A 349 19.26 -2.04 -10.93
N LEU A 350 18.59 -3.03 -10.34
CA LEU A 350 17.26 -3.45 -10.77
C LEU A 350 16.19 -2.37 -10.55
N LEU A 351 16.24 -1.65 -9.43
CA LEU A 351 15.31 -0.53 -9.18
C LEU A 351 15.49 0.59 -10.22
N GLU A 352 16.74 0.93 -10.56
CA GLU A 352 17.02 1.94 -11.58
C GLU A 352 16.57 1.47 -12.98
N GLU A 353 16.71 0.18 -13.29
CA GLU A 353 16.19 -0.39 -14.53
C GLU A 353 14.67 -0.24 -14.62
N PHE A 354 13.91 -0.62 -13.59
CA PHE A 354 12.47 -0.37 -13.57
C PHE A 354 12.14 1.09 -13.80
N ARG A 355 12.81 2.01 -13.08
CA ARG A 355 12.55 3.45 -13.19
C ARG A 355 12.78 3.99 -14.59
N THR A 356 13.74 3.45 -15.32
CA THR A 356 14.11 3.93 -16.67
C THR A 356 13.34 3.24 -17.78
N THR A 357 12.80 2.04 -17.56
CA THR A 357 12.13 1.25 -18.60
C THR A 357 10.60 1.20 -18.46
N ILE A 358 10.06 1.58 -17.30
CA ILE A 358 8.62 1.42 -16.99
C ILE A 358 7.70 2.10 -18.00
N ASP A 359 8.11 3.24 -18.55
CA ASP A 359 7.33 3.99 -19.54
C ASP A 359 7.38 3.37 -20.95
N THR A 360 8.16 2.31 -21.16
CA THR A 360 8.28 1.64 -22.47
C THR A 360 7.20 0.59 -22.70
N VAL A 361 6.45 0.20 -21.67
CA VAL A 361 5.42 -0.83 -21.71
C VAL A 361 4.07 -0.27 -21.26
N SER A 362 2.98 -0.88 -21.75
CA SER A 362 1.63 -0.51 -21.31
C SER A 362 1.19 -1.22 -20.03
N ASP A 363 1.59 -2.48 -19.86
CA ASP A 363 1.45 -3.22 -18.62
C ASP A 363 2.84 -3.34 -17.97
N PRO A 364 3.04 -2.79 -16.76
CA PRO A 364 4.34 -2.86 -16.09
C PRO A 364 4.80 -4.28 -15.79
N PHE A 365 3.89 -5.25 -15.72
CA PHE A 365 4.26 -6.66 -15.59
C PHE A 365 4.92 -7.26 -16.83
N ASP A 366 4.81 -6.62 -18.00
CA ASP A 366 5.51 -7.05 -19.23
C ASP A 366 7.04 -6.87 -19.15
N LEU A 367 7.53 -6.11 -18.17
CA LEU A 367 8.97 -6.02 -17.89
C LEU A 367 9.54 -7.25 -17.18
N LEU A 368 8.68 -8.03 -16.53
CA LEU A 368 9.11 -9.25 -15.83
C LEU A 368 9.27 -10.41 -16.82
N PRO A 369 10.19 -11.36 -16.54
CA PRO A 369 10.28 -12.59 -17.30
C PRO A 369 8.91 -13.27 -17.40
N GLU A 370 8.63 -13.95 -18.53
CA GLU A 370 7.43 -14.77 -18.62
C GLU A 370 7.49 -15.83 -17.51
N GLY A 371 6.53 -15.78 -16.60
CA GLY A 371 6.48 -16.68 -15.46
C GLY A 371 6.46 -18.13 -15.89
N THR A 372 7.15 -18.97 -15.17
CA THR A 372 6.94 -20.45 -15.28
C THR A 372 5.51 -20.71 -14.79
N PRO A 373 4.66 -21.35 -15.60
CA PRO A 373 3.26 -21.62 -15.24
C PRO A 373 3.11 -22.51 -14.01
#